data_25682cf783b40152b19cef92f6eba746
#
_entry.id   25682cf783b40152b19cef92f6eba746
#
_cell.length_a   1.000
_cell.length_b   1.000
_cell.length_c   1.000
_cell.angle_alpha   90.00
_cell.angle_beta   90.00
_cell.angle_gamma   90.00
#
_symmetry.space_group_name_H-M   'P 1'
#
loop_
_entity.id
_entity.type
_entity.pdbx_description
1 polymer ?
#
loop_
_entity_poly.entity_id
_entity_poly.type
_entity_poly.pdbx_seq_one_letter_code
_entity_poly.pdbx_strand_id
1 'polypeptide(L)'
;MTDIPMGRELKLNIGFLTLCQALANSANVILVTTSALVGYMLSPDKSLATLPMAFQLALTAASTVPASMIMKAIGRRAGFLIGALCGMSGGLLGAWAILEHHFILFIGATSLMGIANGFAMYYRFAAADMAPASAKAKAISWVVAGGIIAAIIGPEIAKRTHDLFTDAEFAGTYLALGCLPVLSILILMIARIAEPVENKAAGGGRSFAELFRQPAFPVALFGGMVGYGVMSFIMTATPLAMQQRGYDFSNTAFVIQWHVLGMFGPSLFTGHIIRRVGVLPVMLAGAALEITCVAVNISGTEVWQFWTALFCLGLGWNFLYVGSSTLLTECYRPEERARVQALNEFTTFGTVAISSFSAGAVNHLFGWNVINLATLPLLALVTIAIILLILHRRTSVQTTG
;
A
#
# COMPACT_ATOMS: atom_id res chain seq x y z
N MET A 1 13.61 26.15 -20.12
CA MET A 1 14.30 24.84 -20.11
C MET A 1 13.63 23.99 -21.15
N THR A 2 14.32 23.72 -22.26
CA THR A 2 13.79 22.90 -23.35
C THR A 2 13.57 21.46 -22.84
N ASP A 3 12.35 20.98 -22.97
CA ASP A 3 11.99 19.58 -22.68
C ASP A 3 12.77 18.67 -23.64
N ILE A 4 13.81 18.00 -23.12
CA ILE A 4 14.49 16.95 -23.89
C ILE A 4 13.50 15.77 -23.95
N PRO A 5 12.97 15.42 -25.14
CA PRO A 5 12.00 14.35 -25.24
C PRO A 5 12.64 13.01 -24.87
N MET A 6 11.97 12.24 -24.02
CA MET A 6 12.39 10.88 -23.69
C MET A 6 12.47 10.03 -24.97
N GLY A 7 13.63 9.47 -25.24
CA GLY A 7 13.85 8.59 -26.39
C GLY A 7 12.93 7.35 -26.36
N ARG A 8 12.69 6.73 -27.51
CA ARG A 8 11.81 5.56 -27.66
C ARG A 8 12.21 4.40 -26.75
N GLU A 9 13.51 4.11 -26.65
CA GLU A 9 14.05 3.02 -25.80
C GLU A 9 13.78 3.27 -24.30
N LEU A 10 13.95 4.52 -23.84
CA LEU A 10 13.67 4.90 -22.47
C LEU A 10 12.17 4.73 -22.12
N LYS A 11 11.28 5.17 -23.02
CA LYS A 11 9.83 4.99 -22.84
C LYS A 11 9.44 3.51 -22.75
N LEU A 12 10.06 2.65 -23.57
CA LEU A 12 9.82 1.20 -23.54
C LEU A 12 10.28 0.60 -22.21
N ASN A 13 11.47 0.93 -21.72
CA ASN A 13 11.97 0.41 -20.44
C ASN A 13 11.14 0.91 -19.25
N ILE A 14 10.67 2.16 -19.24
CA ILE A 14 9.73 2.66 -18.23
C ILE A 14 8.40 1.91 -18.36
N GLY A 15 7.91 1.64 -19.57
CA GLY A 15 6.72 0.84 -19.83
C GLY A 15 6.84 -0.59 -19.26
N PHE A 16 7.99 -1.25 -19.43
CA PHE A 16 8.27 -2.55 -18.82
C PHE A 16 8.21 -2.52 -17.29
N LEU A 17 8.81 -1.50 -16.66
CA LEU A 17 8.74 -1.32 -15.22
C LEU A 17 7.30 -1.01 -14.74
N THR A 18 6.53 -0.26 -15.53
CA THR A 18 5.10 -0.01 -15.26
C THR A 18 4.30 -1.31 -15.29
N LEU A 19 4.54 -2.19 -16.26
CA LEU A 19 3.90 -3.51 -16.33
C LEU A 19 4.30 -4.39 -15.16
N CYS A 20 5.60 -4.44 -14.80
CA CYS A 20 6.06 -5.17 -13.61
C CYS A 20 5.39 -4.66 -12.33
N GLN A 21 5.24 -3.33 -12.19
CA GLN A 21 4.55 -2.72 -11.05
C GLN A 21 3.06 -3.07 -11.05
N ALA A 22 2.40 -3.08 -12.23
CA ALA A 22 1.00 -3.47 -12.34
C ALA A 22 0.80 -4.94 -11.94
N LEU A 23 1.68 -5.84 -12.36
CA LEU A 23 1.65 -7.25 -11.99
C LEU A 23 1.88 -7.46 -10.48
N ALA A 24 2.87 -6.77 -9.90
CA ALA A 24 3.15 -6.81 -8.46
C ALA A 24 1.98 -6.27 -7.63
N ASN A 25 1.41 -5.15 -8.04
CA ASN A 25 0.23 -4.58 -7.38
C ASN A 25 -1.00 -5.47 -7.54
N SER A 26 -1.19 -6.14 -8.70
CA SER A 26 -2.27 -7.11 -8.90
C SER A 26 -2.15 -8.29 -7.94
N ALA A 27 -0.93 -8.82 -7.77
CA ALA A 27 -0.65 -9.86 -6.78
C ALA A 27 -0.99 -9.38 -5.35
N ASN A 28 -0.62 -8.14 -5.01
CA ASN A 28 -0.93 -7.56 -3.70
C ASN A 28 -2.44 -7.38 -3.49
N VAL A 29 -3.20 -6.95 -4.50
CA VAL A 29 -4.66 -6.81 -4.42
C VAL A 29 -5.34 -8.17 -4.24
N ILE A 30 -4.87 -9.21 -4.94
CA ILE A 30 -5.35 -10.59 -4.75
C ILE A 30 -5.12 -11.03 -3.30
N LEU A 31 -3.92 -10.82 -2.76
CA LEU A 31 -3.59 -11.15 -1.37
C LEU A 31 -4.52 -10.45 -0.39
N VAL A 32 -4.70 -9.15 -0.54
CA VAL A 32 -5.58 -8.34 0.34
C VAL A 32 -7.01 -8.87 0.31
N THR A 33 -7.50 -9.28 -0.89
CA THR A 33 -8.87 -9.76 -1.05
C THR A 33 -9.08 -11.15 -0.46
N THR A 34 -8.07 -12.02 -0.50
CA THR A 34 -8.23 -13.45 -0.21
C THR A 34 -7.51 -13.95 1.04
N SER A 35 -6.41 -13.28 1.45
CA SER A 35 -5.53 -13.81 2.51
C SER A 35 -6.22 -14.00 3.85
N ALA A 36 -7.10 -13.07 4.26
CA ALA A 36 -7.85 -13.17 5.50
C ALA A 36 -8.89 -14.32 5.45
N LEU A 37 -9.52 -14.54 4.29
CA LEU A 37 -10.47 -15.64 4.08
C LEU A 37 -9.77 -17.00 4.14
N VAL A 38 -8.67 -17.14 3.41
CA VAL A 38 -7.85 -18.36 3.45
C VAL A 38 -7.27 -18.58 4.85
N GLY A 39 -6.80 -17.53 5.50
CA GLY A 39 -6.35 -17.61 6.89
C GLY A 39 -7.44 -18.08 7.83
N TYR A 40 -8.69 -17.60 7.65
CA TYR A 40 -9.84 -18.06 8.41
C TYR A 40 -10.17 -19.53 8.13
N MET A 41 -10.06 -19.99 6.88
CA MET A 41 -10.29 -21.38 6.51
C MET A 41 -9.26 -22.32 7.14
N LEU A 42 -7.97 -21.97 7.04
CA LEU A 42 -6.85 -22.84 7.44
C LEU A 42 -6.49 -22.77 8.92
N SER A 43 -6.78 -21.65 9.61
CA SER A 43 -6.38 -21.49 11.02
C SER A 43 -7.30 -22.28 11.96
N PRO A 44 -6.74 -23.07 12.90
CA PRO A 44 -7.50 -23.66 14.00
C PRO A 44 -8.13 -22.58 14.90
N ASP A 45 -7.37 -21.51 15.16
CA ASP A 45 -7.84 -20.34 15.93
C ASP A 45 -8.22 -19.21 14.95
N LYS A 46 -9.52 -18.90 14.88
CA LYS A 46 -10.07 -17.90 13.96
C LYS A 46 -9.63 -16.46 14.27
N SER A 47 -9.13 -16.20 15.49
CA SER A 47 -8.54 -14.90 15.83
C SER A 47 -7.25 -14.62 15.05
N LEU A 48 -6.57 -15.67 14.55
CA LEU A 48 -5.34 -15.59 13.77
C LEU A 48 -5.58 -15.50 12.25
N ALA A 49 -6.82 -15.37 11.79
CA ALA A 49 -7.19 -15.36 10.38
C ALA A 49 -6.41 -14.33 9.53
N THR A 50 -6.06 -13.18 10.11
CA THR A 50 -5.32 -12.11 9.42
C THR A 50 -3.80 -12.17 9.60
N LEU A 51 -3.30 -13.18 10.33
CA LEU A 51 -1.86 -13.35 10.57
C LEU A 51 -1.05 -13.48 9.26
N PRO A 52 -1.49 -14.24 8.23
CA PRO A 52 -0.78 -14.32 6.96
C PRO A 52 -0.59 -12.94 6.29
N MET A 53 -1.64 -12.08 6.34
CA MET A 53 -1.58 -10.72 5.82
C MET A 53 -0.61 -9.84 6.62
N ALA A 54 -0.63 -9.95 7.94
CA ALA A 54 0.28 -9.22 8.83
C ALA A 54 1.75 -9.57 8.55
N PHE A 55 2.07 -10.86 8.37
CA PHE A 55 3.40 -11.32 8.00
C PHE A 55 3.83 -10.80 6.64
N GLN A 56 2.93 -10.82 5.65
CA GLN A 56 3.19 -10.24 4.33
C GLN A 56 3.61 -8.76 4.44
N LEU A 57 2.86 -7.95 5.18
CA LEU A 57 3.14 -6.52 5.36
C LEU A 57 4.42 -6.27 6.16
N ALA A 58 4.65 -7.04 7.23
CA ALA A 58 5.87 -6.95 8.04
C ALA A 58 7.11 -7.31 7.22
N LEU A 59 7.05 -8.38 6.42
CA LEU A 59 8.16 -8.80 5.56
C LEU A 59 8.36 -7.84 4.37
N THR A 60 7.29 -7.19 3.88
CA THR A 60 7.43 -6.10 2.91
C THR A 60 8.30 -4.98 3.48
N ALA A 61 7.97 -4.50 4.69
CA ALA A 61 8.73 -3.44 5.35
C ALA A 61 10.18 -3.90 5.65
N ALA A 62 10.34 -5.08 6.24
CA ALA A 62 11.66 -5.61 6.64
C ALA A 62 12.58 -5.87 5.45
N SER A 63 12.05 -6.23 4.29
CA SER A 63 12.83 -6.54 3.08
C SER A 63 13.27 -5.32 2.29
N THR A 64 12.72 -4.13 2.52
CA THR A 64 13.08 -2.92 1.76
C THR A 64 14.57 -2.59 1.84
N VAL A 65 15.16 -2.59 3.04
CA VAL A 65 16.58 -2.30 3.23
C VAL A 65 17.46 -3.41 2.62
N PRO A 66 17.28 -4.70 2.94
CA PRO A 66 18.01 -5.79 2.29
C PRO A 66 17.89 -5.76 0.76
N ALA A 67 16.69 -5.52 0.21
CA ALA A 67 16.47 -5.41 -1.24
C ALA A 67 17.34 -4.31 -1.86
N SER A 68 17.41 -3.13 -1.23
CA SER A 68 18.27 -2.03 -1.67
C SER A 68 19.75 -2.43 -1.66
N MET A 69 20.21 -3.09 -0.59
CA MET A 69 21.59 -3.54 -0.46
C MET A 69 21.95 -4.60 -1.51
N ILE A 70 21.06 -5.58 -1.73
CA ILE A 70 21.23 -6.61 -2.76
C ILE A 70 21.30 -5.96 -4.14
N MET A 71 20.35 -5.06 -4.47
CA MET A 71 20.34 -4.34 -5.74
C MET A 71 21.58 -3.47 -5.96
N LYS A 72 22.14 -2.92 -4.89
CA LYS A 72 23.43 -2.20 -4.95
C LYS A 72 24.60 -3.14 -5.26
N ALA A 73 24.60 -4.35 -4.69
CA ALA A 73 25.71 -5.30 -4.80
C ALA A 73 25.74 -6.06 -6.14
N ILE A 74 24.58 -6.48 -6.65
CA ILE A 74 24.45 -7.35 -7.84
C ILE A 74 23.68 -6.73 -8.99
N GLY A 75 23.29 -5.45 -8.87
CA GLY A 75 22.53 -4.71 -9.86
C GLY A 75 21.00 -4.81 -9.68
N ARG A 76 20.29 -3.80 -10.15
CA ARG A 76 18.83 -3.68 -10.01
C ARG A 76 18.07 -4.81 -10.69
N ARG A 77 18.48 -5.17 -11.92
CA ARG A 77 17.83 -6.23 -12.70
C ARG A 77 17.86 -7.56 -11.96
N ALA A 78 19.04 -7.95 -11.43
CA ALA A 78 19.19 -9.19 -10.67
C ALA A 78 18.37 -9.16 -9.37
N GLY A 79 18.34 -8.02 -8.65
CA GLY A 79 17.50 -7.85 -7.48
C GLY A 79 16.01 -7.99 -7.79
N PHE A 80 15.52 -7.40 -8.86
CA PHE A 80 14.12 -7.56 -9.29
C PHE A 80 13.77 -9.01 -9.67
N LEU A 81 14.69 -9.73 -10.31
CA LEU A 81 14.51 -11.15 -10.60
C LEU A 81 14.41 -11.97 -9.31
N ILE A 82 15.24 -11.71 -8.30
CA ILE A 82 15.14 -12.34 -6.97
C ILE A 82 13.77 -12.06 -6.34
N GLY A 83 13.32 -10.81 -6.35
CA GLY A 83 11.99 -10.46 -5.85
C GLY A 83 10.87 -11.20 -6.58
N ALA A 84 10.93 -11.28 -7.91
CA ALA A 84 9.96 -12.00 -8.71
C ALA A 84 9.99 -13.52 -8.45
N LEU A 85 11.17 -14.12 -8.26
CA LEU A 85 11.30 -15.54 -7.86
C LEU A 85 10.69 -15.79 -6.46
N CYS A 86 10.90 -14.89 -5.50
CA CYS A 86 10.22 -14.97 -4.20
C CYS A 86 8.69 -14.92 -4.35
N GLY A 87 8.17 -14.04 -5.20
CA GLY A 87 6.73 -13.93 -5.46
C GLY A 87 6.15 -15.18 -6.13
N MET A 88 6.84 -15.73 -7.13
CA MET A 88 6.47 -16.99 -7.79
C MET A 88 6.46 -18.15 -6.78
N SER A 89 7.53 -18.30 -6.01
CA SER A 89 7.62 -19.36 -4.99
C SER A 89 6.54 -19.19 -3.91
N GLY A 90 6.24 -17.95 -3.51
CA GLY A 90 5.16 -17.63 -2.58
C GLY A 90 3.79 -18.03 -3.11
N GLY A 91 3.50 -17.75 -4.40
CA GLY A 91 2.24 -18.17 -5.03
C GLY A 91 2.07 -19.68 -5.10
N LEU A 92 3.09 -20.40 -5.56
CA LEU A 92 3.09 -21.86 -5.63
C LEU A 92 2.99 -22.50 -4.24
N LEU A 93 3.77 -22.00 -3.27
CA LEU A 93 3.70 -22.47 -1.88
C LEU A 93 2.32 -22.19 -1.27
N GLY A 94 1.70 -21.04 -1.59
CA GLY A 94 0.37 -20.68 -1.13
C GLY A 94 -0.71 -21.63 -1.66
N ALA A 95 -0.67 -21.95 -2.97
CA ALA A 95 -1.56 -22.93 -3.56
C ALA A 95 -1.39 -24.31 -2.91
N TRP A 96 -0.15 -24.75 -2.72
CA TRP A 96 0.13 -26.02 -2.05
C TRP A 96 -0.31 -26.03 -0.59
N ALA A 97 -0.06 -24.95 0.16
CA ALA A 97 -0.48 -24.83 1.55
C ALA A 97 -2.01 -24.91 1.71
N ILE A 98 -2.77 -24.40 0.73
CA ILE A 98 -4.24 -24.50 0.71
C ILE A 98 -4.68 -25.94 0.44
N LEU A 99 -4.06 -26.60 -0.54
CA LEU A 99 -4.36 -28.01 -0.88
C LEU A 99 -4.09 -28.95 0.31
N GLU A 100 -3.00 -28.71 1.05
CA GLU A 100 -2.62 -29.51 2.23
C GLU A 100 -3.29 -29.02 3.53
N HIS A 101 -4.17 -28.02 3.47
CA HIS A 101 -4.79 -27.40 4.64
C HIS A 101 -3.81 -26.98 5.74
N HIS A 102 -2.63 -26.43 5.36
CA HIS A 102 -1.54 -26.17 6.27
C HIS A 102 -1.31 -24.68 6.53
N PHE A 103 -1.83 -24.17 7.66
CA PHE A 103 -1.81 -22.74 8.01
C PHE A 103 -0.40 -22.13 8.08
N ILE A 104 0.57 -22.82 8.69
CA ILE A 104 1.94 -22.28 8.84
C ILE A 104 2.65 -22.16 7.49
N LEU A 105 2.45 -23.12 6.57
CA LEU A 105 2.98 -23.01 5.20
C LEU A 105 2.37 -21.82 4.47
N PHE A 106 1.09 -21.55 4.71
CA PHE A 106 0.41 -20.40 4.12
C PHE A 106 0.99 -19.07 4.63
N ILE A 107 1.33 -18.95 5.93
CA ILE A 107 2.08 -17.80 6.47
C ILE A 107 3.45 -17.68 5.78
N GLY A 108 4.16 -18.77 5.59
CA GLY A 108 5.44 -18.79 4.85
C GLY A 108 5.28 -18.30 3.40
N ALA A 109 4.21 -18.72 2.72
CA ALA A 109 3.88 -18.28 1.37
C ALA A 109 3.63 -16.77 1.28
N THR A 110 2.78 -16.24 2.14
CA THR A 110 2.48 -14.78 2.19
C THR A 110 3.71 -13.96 2.61
N SER A 111 4.58 -14.53 3.44
CA SER A 111 5.88 -13.93 3.81
C SER A 111 6.79 -13.76 2.60
N LEU A 112 6.93 -14.79 1.76
CA LEU A 112 7.70 -14.71 0.50
C LEU A 112 7.13 -13.65 -0.45
N MET A 113 5.82 -13.53 -0.52
CA MET A 113 5.15 -12.48 -1.29
C MET A 113 5.42 -11.09 -0.72
N GLY A 114 5.49 -10.96 0.60
CA GLY A 114 5.92 -9.73 1.28
C GLY A 114 7.33 -9.32 0.88
N ILE A 115 8.27 -10.26 0.87
CA ILE A 115 9.64 -10.02 0.39
C ILE A 115 9.63 -9.54 -1.06
N ALA A 116 8.88 -10.22 -1.94
CA ALA A 116 8.73 -9.83 -3.35
C ALA A 116 8.24 -8.40 -3.51
N ASN A 117 7.25 -8.01 -2.71
CA ASN A 117 6.69 -6.66 -2.71
C ASN A 117 7.72 -5.61 -2.28
N GLY A 118 8.58 -5.92 -1.29
CA GLY A 118 9.68 -5.05 -0.88
C GLY A 118 10.66 -4.74 -2.02
N PHE A 119 10.98 -5.70 -2.89
CA PHE A 119 11.75 -5.46 -4.11
C PHE A 119 10.96 -4.64 -5.13
N ALA A 120 9.68 -4.93 -5.33
CA ALA A 120 8.82 -4.25 -6.30
C ALA A 120 8.65 -2.75 -6.01
N MET A 121 8.73 -2.31 -4.76
CA MET A 121 8.70 -0.89 -4.38
C MET A 121 9.79 -0.05 -5.06
N TYR A 122 10.87 -0.67 -5.53
CA TYR A 122 11.98 0.01 -6.21
C TYR A 122 11.79 0.19 -7.72
N TYR A 123 10.75 -0.37 -8.35
CA TYR A 123 10.48 -0.15 -9.78
C TYR A 123 10.33 1.33 -10.13
N ARG A 124 9.61 2.10 -9.30
CA ARG A 124 9.43 3.55 -9.48
C ARG A 124 10.74 4.33 -9.41
N PHE A 125 11.66 3.92 -8.54
CA PHE A 125 12.97 4.57 -8.42
C PHE A 125 13.88 4.19 -9.58
N ALA A 126 13.83 2.93 -10.04
CA ALA A 126 14.55 2.52 -11.24
C ALA A 126 14.11 3.30 -12.48
N ALA A 127 12.81 3.53 -12.64
CA ALA A 127 12.29 4.37 -13.73
C ALA A 127 12.76 5.84 -13.61
N ALA A 128 12.77 6.39 -12.39
CA ALA A 128 13.24 7.75 -12.14
C ALA A 128 14.72 7.95 -12.44
N ASP A 129 15.56 6.95 -12.14
CA ASP A 129 17.01 7.04 -12.35
C ASP A 129 17.39 6.91 -13.82
N MET A 130 16.58 6.23 -14.64
CA MET A 130 16.74 6.20 -16.09
C MET A 130 16.29 7.49 -16.79
N ALA A 131 15.39 8.25 -16.14
CA ALA A 131 14.79 9.44 -16.73
C ALA A 131 15.67 10.70 -16.55
N PRO A 132 15.71 11.62 -17.54
CA PRO A 132 16.34 12.93 -17.36
C PRO A 132 15.66 13.70 -16.22
N ALA A 133 16.38 14.63 -15.59
CA ALA A 133 15.91 15.34 -14.39
C ALA A 133 14.52 15.98 -14.54
N SER A 134 14.20 16.52 -15.72
CA SER A 134 12.89 17.12 -16.06
C SER A 134 11.76 16.09 -16.16
N ALA A 135 12.06 14.81 -16.40
CA ALA A 135 11.08 13.76 -16.62
C ALA A 135 10.99 12.72 -15.47
N LYS A 136 11.80 12.83 -14.42
CA LYS A 136 11.81 11.89 -13.28
C LYS A 136 10.43 11.72 -12.63
N ALA A 137 9.76 12.84 -12.33
CA ALA A 137 8.43 12.81 -11.73
C ALA A 137 7.41 12.11 -12.63
N LYS A 138 7.49 12.33 -13.95
CA LYS A 138 6.63 11.67 -14.94
C LYS A 138 6.88 10.17 -15.02
N ALA A 139 8.14 9.75 -14.97
CA ALA A 139 8.51 8.34 -14.95
C ALA A 139 7.98 7.62 -13.70
N ILE A 140 8.11 8.22 -12.51
CA ILE A 140 7.52 7.71 -11.27
C ILE A 140 6.00 7.57 -11.40
N SER A 141 5.33 8.62 -11.91
CA SER A 141 3.87 8.63 -12.06
C SER A 141 3.38 7.52 -13.00
N TRP A 142 4.10 7.23 -14.08
CA TRP A 142 3.72 6.14 -14.99
C TRP A 142 3.81 4.77 -14.30
N VAL A 143 4.87 4.52 -13.53
CA VAL A 143 5.02 3.25 -12.79
C VAL A 143 3.92 3.13 -11.74
N VAL A 144 3.65 4.18 -10.97
CA VAL A 144 2.59 4.17 -9.94
C VAL A 144 1.19 3.98 -10.55
N ALA A 145 0.95 4.52 -11.77
CA ALA A 145 -0.31 4.33 -12.49
C ALA A 145 -0.59 2.84 -12.82
N GLY A 146 0.41 1.95 -12.78
CA GLY A 146 0.22 0.50 -12.81
C GLY A 146 -0.73 -0.01 -11.72
N GLY A 147 -0.87 0.72 -10.59
CA GLY A 147 -1.84 0.42 -9.54
C GLY A 147 -3.31 0.49 -10.00
N ILE A 148 -3.63 1.36 -10.96
CA ILE A 148 -4.99 1.46 -11.52
C ILE A 148 -5.33 0.18 -12.31
N ILE A 149 -4.37 -0.35 -13.07
CA ILE A 149 -4.51 -1.61 -13.78
C ILE A 149 -4.73 -2.75 -12.77
N ALA A 150 -3.96 -2.75 -11.71
CA ALA A 150 -4.05 -3.76 -10.64
C ALA A 150 -5.40 -3.74 -9.92
N ALA A 151 -6.00 -2.56 -9.73
CA ALA A 151 -7.31 -2.42 -9.11
C ALA A 151 -8.43 -3.16 -9.87
N ILE A 152 -8.27 -3.30 -11.19
CA ILE A 152 -9.23 -4.01 -12.06
C ILE A 152 -8.83 -5.48 -12.19
N ILE A 153 -7.57 -5.74 -12.55
CA ILE A 153 -7.10 -7.09 -12.91
C ILE A 153 -7.03 -7.99 -11.67
N GLY A 154 -6.56 -7.49 -10.52
CA GLY A 154 -6.39 -8.30 -9.30
C GLY A 154 -7.69 -8.98 -8.85
N PRO A 155 -8.76 -8.23 -8.54
CA PRO A 155 -10.04 -8.80 -8.12
C PRO A 155 -10.68 -9.70 -9.20
N GLU A 156 -10.53 -9.36 -10.50
CA GLU A 156 -11.05 -10.20 -11.59
C GLU A 156 -10.35 -11.54 -11.69
N ILE A 157 -9.02 -11.59 -11.50
CA ILE A 157 -8.29 -12.87 -11.41
C ILE A 157 -8.80 -13.65 -10.22
N ALA A 158 -8.86 -13.05 -9.03
CA ALA A 158 -9.31 -13.73 -7.81
C ALA A 158 -10.74 -14.31 -8.01
N LYS A 159 -11.65 -13.51 -8.55
CA LYS A 159 -13.04 -13.91 -8.82
C LYS A 159 -13.16 -15.09 -9.78
N ARG A 160 -12.30 -15.18 -10.80
CA ARG A 160 -12.36 -16.24 -11.83
C ARG A 160 -11.61 -17.49 -11.46
N THR A 161 -10.82 -17.46 -10.39
CA THR A 161 -9.90 -18.53 -10.03
C THR A 161 -10.11 -19.10 -8.63
N HIS A 162 -11.00 -18.50 -7.82
CA HIS A 162 -11.20 -18.94 -6.43
C HIS A 162 -11.82 -20.34 -6.33
N ASP A 163 -12.64 -20.72 -7.29
CA ASP A 163 -13.40 -21.98 -7.34
C ASP A 163 -12.88 -22.99 -8.38
N LEU A 164 -11.66 -22.78 -8.94
CA LEU A 164 -11.07 -23.69 -9.93
C LEU A 164 -10.83 -25.11 -9.39
N PHE A 165 -10.64 -25.26 -8.09
CA PHE A 165 -10.50 -26.55 -7.41
C PHE A 165 -11.70 -26.74 -6.48
N THR A 166 -12.49 -27.78 -6.71
CA THR A 166 -13.74 -28.06 -5.97
C THR A 166 -13.52 -28.27 -4.48
N ASP A 167 -12.40 -28.90 -4.11
CA ASP A 167 -12.10 -29.26 -2.72
C ASP A 167 -11.11 -28.29 -2.02
N ALA A 168 -10.66 -27.25 -2.74
CA ALA A 168 -9.63 -26.33 -2.23
C ALA A 168 -9.87 -24.90 -2.76
N GLU A 169 -10.89 -24.23 -2.19
CA GLU A 169 -11.21 -22.85 -2.54
C GLU A 169 -9.97 -21.94 -2.39
N PHE A 170 -9.76 -21.04 -3.36
CA PHE A 170 -8.60 -20.16 -3.50
C PHE A 170 -7.26 -20.81 -3.89
N ALA A 171 -7.12 -22.14 -3.96
CA ALA A 171 -5.87 -22.76 -4.44
C ALA A 171 -5.54 -22.30 -5.88
N GLY A 172 -6.54 -22.24 -6.76
CA GLY A 172 -6.42 -21.70 -8.12
C GLY A 172 -6.01 -20.21 -8.13
N THR A 173 -6.51 -19.43 -7.19
CA THR A 173 -6.16 -18.02 -7.06
C THR A 173 -4.67 -17.85 -6.72
N TYR A 174 -4.15 -18.64 -5.77
CA TYR A 174 -2.73 -18.58 -5.41
C TYR A 174 -1.82 -19.14 -6.49
N LEU A 175 -2.27 -20.12 -7.27
CA LEU A 175 -1.57 -20.57 -8.46
C LEU A 175 -1.49 -19.44 -9.51
N ALA A 176 -2.61 -18.79 -9.82
CA ALA A 176 -2.66 -17.65 -10.73
C ALA A 176 -1.78 -16.49 -10.22
N LEU A 177 -1.79 -16.22 -8.91
CA LEU A 177 -0.94 -15.24 -8.27
C LEU A 177 0.54 -15.54 -8.46
N GLY A 178 0.95 -16.81 -8.41
CA GLY A 178 2.31 -17.27 -8.71
C GLY A 178 2.71 -17.10 -10.19
N CYS A 179 1.75 -17.06 -11.12
CA CYS A 179 2.01 -16.81 -12.53
C CYS A 179 2.32 -15.35 -12.86
N LEU A 180 1.83 -14.38 -12.06
CA LEU A 180 2.08 -12.95 -12.31
C LEU A 180 3.58 -12.59 -12.23
N PRO A 181 4.36 -13.05 -11.23
CA PRO A 181 5.80 -12.85 -11.19
C PRO A 181 6.56 -13.53 -12.35
N VAL A 182 6.05 -14.66 -12.89
CA VAL A 182 6.65 -15.29 -14.08
C VAL A 182 6.61 -14.33 -15.27
N LEU A 183 5.49 -13.64 -15.48
CA LEU A 183 5.39 -12.59 -16.50
C LEU A 183 6.37 -11.44 -16.22
N SER A 184 6.51 -11.05 -14.95
CA SER A 184 7.51 -10.04 -14.57
C SER A 184 8.94 -10.50 -14.88
N ILE A 185 9.29 -11.78 -14.64
CA ILE A 185 10.60 -12.35 -14.99
C ILE A 185 10.85 -12.24 -16.49
N LEU A 186 9.88 -12.63 -17.32
CA LEU A 186 10.01 -12.55 -18.79
C LEU A 186 10.22 -11.10 -19.27
N ILE A 187 9.48 -10.15 -18.69
CA ILE A 187 9.63 -8.73 -18.99
C ILE A 187 11.02 -8.23 -18.56
N LEU A 188 11.47 -8.57 -17.35
CA LEU A 188 12.76 -8.16 -16.80
C LEU A 188 13.95 -8.76 -17.58
N MET A 189 13.80 -9.91 -18.20
CA MET A 189 14.83 -10.50 -19.07
C MET A 189 15.08 -9.64 -20.33
N ILE A 190 14.08 -8.91 -20.80
CA ILE A 190 14.16 -8.05 -21.99
C ILE A 190 14.51 -6.60 -21.61
N ALA A 191 14.06 -6.13 -20.44
CA ALA A 191 14.23 -4.76 -19.97
C ALA A 191 15.70 -4.41 -19.74
N ARG A 192 16.11 -3.21 -20.19
CA ARG A 192 17.43 -2.63 -19.91
C ARG A 192 17.29 -1.64 -18.77
N ILE A 193 17.71 -2.03 -17.58
CA ILE A 193 17.58 -1.24 -16.35
C ILE A 193 18.95 -0.65 -16.03
N ALA A 194 19.02 0.68 -15.92
CA ALA A 194 20.26 1.36 -15.56
C ALA A 194 20.59 1.13 -14.07
N GLU A 195 21.89 0.99 -13.82
CA GLU A 195 22.42 0.90 -12.46
C GLU A 195 22.29 2.25 -11.73
N PRO A 196 22.09 2.24 -10.40
CA PRO A 196 22.00 3.47 -9.64
C PRO A 196 23.33 4.22 -9.65
N VAL A 197 23.27 5.51 -9.99
CA VAL A 197 24.43 6.39 -9.81
C VAL A 197 24.62 6.64 -8.30
N GLU A 198 25.79 6.27 -7.77
CA GLU A 198 26.12 6.53 -6.37
C GLU A 198 26.18 8.05 -6.10
N ASN A 199 25.14 8.59 -5.50
CA ASN A 199 25.29 9.80 -4.72
C ASN A 199 25.69 9.42 -3.31
N LYS A 200 26.97 9.61 -2.97
CA LYS A 200 27.43 9.57 -1.58
C LYS A 200 26.64 10.66 -0.84
N ALA A 201 25.58 10.28 -0.12
CA ALA A 201 24.87 11.18 0.74
C ALA A 201 25.85 11.68 1.80
N ALA A 202 26.17 12.96 1.79
CA ALA A 202 26.94 13.60 2.83
C ALA A 202 26.23 13.36 4.16
N GLY A 203 26.89 12.73 5.11
CA GLY A 203 26.40 12.64 6.48
C GLY A 203 26.28 14.04 7.05
N GLY A 204 25.10 14.41 7.52
CA GLY A 204 24.80 15.72 8.07
C GLY A 204 23.27 15.92 8.20
N GLY A 205 22.88 16.94 8.91
CA GLY A 205 21.49 17.35 9.08
C GLY A 205 21.06 17.39 10.54
N ARG A 206 19.90 18.03 10.79
CA ARG A 206 19.32 18.24 12.12
C ARG A 206 18.98 16.90 12.79
N SER A 207 19.08 16.83 14.10
CA SER A 207 18.64 15.67 14.89
C SER A 207 17.14 15.41 14.74
N PHE A 208 16.66 14.19 15.03
CA PHE A 208 15.22 13.94 15.05
C PHE A 208 14.51 14.81 16.11
N ALA A 209 15.16 15.11 17.24
CA ALA A 209 14.60 15.99 18.26
C ALA A 209 14.32 17.41 17.71
N GLU A 210 15.21 17.92 16.85
CA GLU A 210 14.99 19.23 16.18
C GLU A 210 13.88 19.16 15.12
N LEU A 211 13.79 18.03 14.39
CA LEU A 211 12.72 17.82 13.42
C LEU A 211 11.35 17.74 14.11
N PHE A 212 11.24 17.04 15.24
CA PHE A 212 10.00 16.95 16.01
C PHE A 212 9.56 18.28 16.66
N ARG A 213 10.46 19.24 16.82
CA ARG A 213 10.10 20.60 17.26
C ARG A 213 9.35 21.42 16.20
N GLN A 214 9.40 21.01 14.93
CA GLN A 214 8.60 21.62 13.87
C GLN A 214 7.17 21.08 13.95
N PRO A 215 6.11 21.89 14.20
CA PRO A 215 4.74 21.37 14.38
C PRO A 215 4.22 20.56 13.18
N ALA A 216 4.68 20.85 11.96
CA ALA A 216 4.29 20.15 10.75
C ALA A 216 4.85 18.71 10.70
N PHE A 217 6.02 18.45 11.32
CA PHE A 217 6.68 17.14 11.22
C PHE A 217 5.90 16.01 11.92
N PRO A 218 5.53 16.13 13.22
CA PRO A 218 4.72 15.10 13.88
C PRO A 218 3.32 14.96 13.24
N VAL A 219 2.71 16.06 12.76
CA VAL A 219 1.42 16.00 12.07
C VAL A 219 1.51 15.19 10.76
N ALA A 220 2.60 15.37 9.99
CA ALA A 220 2.84 14.63 8.77
C ALA A 220 3.02 13.12 9.04
N LEU A 221 3.89 12.75 10.01
CA LEU A 221 4.09 11.35 10.39
C LEU A 221 2.79 10.71 10.88
N PHE A 222 2.13 11.35 11.84
CA PHE A 222 0.91 10.84 12.45
C PHE A 222 -0.23 10.71 11.45
N GLY A 223 -0.38 11.68 10.52
CA GLY A 223 -1.37 11.61 9.44
C GLY A 223 -1.15 10.42 8.52
N GLY A 224 0.09 10.13 8.14
CA GLY A 224 0.44 8.95 7.35
C GLY A 224 0.16 7.64 8.09
N MET A 225 0.56 7.55 9.36
CA MET A 225 0.32 6.39 10.21
C MET A 225 -1.17 6.11 10.41
N VAL A 226 -1.96 7.14 10.75
CA VAL A 226 -3.40 6.99 11.03
C VAL A 226 -4.16 6.66 9.75
N GLY A 227 -3.95 7.42 8.67
CA GLY A 227 -4.66 7.18 7.41
C GLY A 227 -4.40 5.78 6.87
N TYR A 228 -3.15 5.31 6.88
CA TYR A 228 -2.84 3.96 6.39
C TYR A 228 -3.24 2.87 7.41
N GLY A 229 -3.05 3.12 8.71
CA GLY A 229 -3.40 2.18 9.76
C GLY A 229 -4.90 1.91 9.84
N VAL A 230 -5.73 2.95 9.83
CA VAL A 230 -7.20 2.86 9.81
C VAL A 230 -7.68 2.14 8.55
N MET A 231 -7.16 2.56 7.39
CA MET A 231 -7.48 1.91 6.12
C MET A 231 -7.16 0.42 6.17
N SER A 232 -5.95 0.04 6.60
CA SER A 232 -5.54 -1.36 6.68
C SER A 232 -6.39 -2.17 7.67
N PHE A 233 -6.74 -1.59 8.81
CA PHE A 233 -7.54 -2.24 9.85
C PHE A 233 -8.94 -2.60 9.36
N ILE A 234 -9.66 -1.64 8.78
CA ILE A 234 -11.03 -1.84 8.27
C ILE A 234 -11.01 -2.74 7.03
N MET A 235 -10.12 -2.46 6.05
CA MET A 235 -10.05 -3.21 4.81
C MET A 235 -9.71 -4.69 5.05
N THR A 236 -8.76 -4.99 5.96
CA THR A 236 -8.36 -6.38 6.26
C THR A 236 -9.51 -7.18 6.89
N ALA A 237 -10.35 -6.54 7.71
CA ALA A 237 -11.51 -7.19 8.34
C ALA A 237 -12.71 -7.33 7.39
N THR A 238 -12.80 -6.51 6.33
CA THR A 238 -13.98 -6.44 5.44
C THR A 238 -14.33 -7.78 4.79
N PRO A 239 -13.39 -8.53 4.17
CA PRO A 239 -13.70 -9.83 3.57
C PRO A 239 -14.31 -10.80 4.59
N LEU A 240 -13.78 -10.84 5.81
CA LEU A 240 -14.30 -11.67 6.90
C LEU A 240 -15.69 -11.23 7.32
N ALA A 241 -15.90 -9.92 7.45
CA ALA A 241 -17.20 -9.37 7.85
C ALA A 241 -18.29 -9.63 6.81
N MET A 242 -17.96 -9.60 5.50
CA MET A 242 -18.88 -9.92 4.41
C MET A 242 -19.17 -11.42 4.36
N GLN A 243 -18.15 -12.27 4.50
CA GLN A 243 -18.32 -13.73 4.55
C GLN A 243 -19.21 -14.17 5.73
N GLN A 244 -19.00 -13.61 6.93
CA GLN A 244 -19.83 -13.88 8.11
C GLN A 244 -21.31 -13.53 7.92
N ARG A 245 -21.64 -12.65 6.96
CA ARG A 245 -23.01 -12.28 6.61
C ARG A 245 -23.57 -13.06 5.42
N GLY A 246 -22.82 -14.06 4.92
CA GLY A 246 -23.24 -14.93 3.82
C GLY A 246 -23.15 -14.30 2.44
N TYR A 247 -22.37 -13.22 2.27
CA TYR A 247 -22.13 -12.64 0.95
C TYR A 247 -21.14 -13.49 0.14
N ASP A 248 -21.45 -13.66 -1.14
CA ASP A 248 -20.58 -14.34 -2.09
C ASP A 248 -19.24 -13.62 -2.25
N PHE A 249 -18.20 -14.38 -2.57
CA PHE A 249 -16.87 -13.83 -2.84
C PHE A 249 -16.88 -12.76 -3.96
N SER A 250 -17.77 -12.88 -4.93
CA SER A 250 -17.94 -11.87 -6.00
C SER A 250 -18.31 -10.48 -5.46
N ASN A 251 -19.14 -10.41 -4.42
CA ASN A 251 -19.49 -9.15 -3.74
C ASN A 251 -18.29 -8.57 -3.01
N THR A 252 -17.53 -9.41 -2.32
CA THR A 252 -16.30 -9.00 -1.64
C THR A 252 -15.26 -8.46 -2.63
N ALA A 253 -15.02 -9.18 -3.72
CA ALA A 253 -14.09 -8.77 -4.77
C ALA A 253 -14.51 -7.42 -5.40
N PHE A 254 -15.82 -7.23 -5.66
CA PHE A 254 -16.37 -5.97 -6.15
C PHE A 254 -16.12 -4.79 -5.18
N VAL A 255 -16.38 -4.99 -3.89
CA VAL A 255 -16.16 -3.95 -2.87
C VAL A 255 -14.68 -3.57 -2.78
N ILE A 256 -13.79 -4.57 -2.74
CA ILE A 256 -12.34 -4.33 -2.69
C ILE A 256 -11.84 -3.66 -3.99
N GLN A 257 -12.36 -4.05 -5.15
CA GLN A 257 -12.03 -3.41 -6.44
C GLN A 257 -12.27 -1.89 -6.39
N TRP A 258 -13.44 -1.47 -5.94
CA TRP A 258 -13.80 -0.05 -5.84
C TRP A 258 -13.02 0.67 -4.76
N HIS A 259 -12.70 -0.02 -3.66
CA HIS A 259 -11.79 0.51 -2.64
C HIS A 259 -10.42 0.83 -3.23
N VAL A 260 -9.81 -0.11 -3.94
CA VAL A 260 -8.49 0.07 -4.56
C VAL A 260 -8.52 1.13 -5.67
N LEU A 261 -9.61 1.22 -6.43
CA LEU A 261 -9.84 2.33 -7.37
C LEU A 261 -9.91 3.68 -6.64
N GLY A 262 -10.59 3.73 -5.49
CA GLY A 262 -10.63 4.90 -4.60
C GLY A 262 -9.24 5.29 -4.06
N MET A 263 -8.37 4.31 -3.80
CA MET A 263 -6.98 4.57 -3.35
C MET A 263 -6.12 5.18 -4.45
N PHE A 264 -6.11 4.60 -5.65
CA PHE A 264 -5.14 4.96 -6.70
C PHE A 264 -5.68 5.94 -7.74
N GLY A 265 -6.97 5.89 -8.07
CA GLY A 265 -7.58 6.76 -9.08
C GLY A 265 -7.38 8.26 -8.78
N PRO A 266 -7.68 8.72 -7.56
CA PRO A 266 -7.52 10.13 -7.19
C PRO A 266 -6.09 10.64 -7.28
N SER A 267 -5.07 9.77 -7.22
CA SER A 267 -3.65 10.16 -7.31
C SER A 267 -3.32 10.93 -8.60
N LEU A 268 -4.13 10.75 -9.65
CA LEU A 268 -3.98 11.49 -10.91
C LEU A 268 -4.24 13.00 -10.73
N PHE A 269 -5.06 13.39 -9.77
CA PHE A 269 -5.47 14.78 -9.56
C PHE A 269 -5.25 15.32 -8.15
N THR A 270 -4.99 14.47 -7.14
CA THR A 270 -4.75 14.88 -5.74
C THR A 270 -3.64 15.93 -5.65
N GLY A 271 -2.55 15.78 -6.39
CA GLY A 271 -1.48 16.79 -6.45
C GLY A 271 -1.93 18.13 -7.01
N HIS A 272 -2.90 18.17 -7.94
CA HIS A 272 -3.49 19.42 -8.45
C HIS A 272 -4.40 20.07 -7.41
N ILE A 273 -5.17 19.28 -6.67
CA ILE A 273 -6.02 19.77 -5.58
C ILE A 273 -5.14 20.39 -4.50
N ILE A 274 -4.08 19.68 -4.05
CA ILE A 274 -3.13 20.19 -3.03
C ILE A 274 -2.54 21.54 -3.46
N ARG A 275 -2.16 21.71 -4.73
CA ARG A 275 -1.62 22.98 -5.23
C ARG A 275 -2.64 24.12 -5.20
N ARG A 276 -3.94 23.83 -5.36
CA ARG A 276 -5.00 24.85 -5.38
C ARG A 276 -5.50 25.24 -4.01
N VAL A 277 -5.71 24.28 -3.13
CA VAL A 277 -6.36 24.51 -1.83
C VAL A 277 -5.40 24.35 -0.64
N GLY A 278 -4.18 23.88 -0.88
CA GLY A 278 -3.20 23.58 0.15
C GLY A 278 -3.27 22.14 0.66
N VAL A 279 -2.20 21.70 1.32
CA VAL A 279 -2.04 20.31 1.80
C VAL A 279 -2.97 19.99 2.98
N LEU A 280 -3.08 20.90 3.96
CA LEU A 280 -3.85 20.65 5.18
C LEU A 280 -5.36 20.51 4.95
N PRO A 281 -6.04 21.33 4.10
CA PRO A 281 -7.43 21.10 3.73
C PRO A 281 -7.68 19.74 3.06
N VAL A 282 -6.74 19.28 2.22
CA VAL A 282 -6.84 17.94 1.58
C VAL A 282 -6.72 16.83 2.62
N MET A 283 -5.81 16.95 3.58
CA MET A 283 -5.69 16.00 4.70
C MET A 283 -6.97 15.97 5.56
N LEU A 284 -7.57 17.12 5.85
CA LEU A 284 -8.86 17.18 6.56
C LEU A 284 -9.97 16.49 5.79
N ALA A 285 -10.06 16.72 4.48
CA ALA A 285 -11.02 16.02 3.63
C ALA A 285 -10.79 14.49 3.66
N GLY A 286 -9.53 14.05 3.69
CA GLY A 286 -9.16 12.65 3.86
C GLY A 286 -9.67 12.06 5.18
N ALA A 287 -9.40 12.73 6.29
CA ALA A 287 -9.89 12.32 7.61
C ALA A 287 -11.42 12.29 7.70
N ALA A 288 -12.10 13.29 7.11
CA ALA A 288 -13.57 13.33 7.04
C ALA A 288 -14.14 12.15 6.23
N LEU A 289 -13.50 11.75 5.13
CA LEU A 289 -13.90 10.59 4.34
C LEU A 289 -13.73 9.27 5.10
N GLU A 290 -12.64 9.11 5.86
CA GLU A 290 -12.46 7.93 6.72
C GLU A 290 -13.49 7.89 7.87
N ILE A 291 -13.87 9.04 8.46
CA ILE A 291 -14.96 9.14 9.43
C ILE A 291 -16.30 8.78 8.75
N THR A 292 -16.53 9.25 7.52
CA THR A 292 -17.73 8.90 6.73
C THR A 292 -17.78 7.39 6.47
N CYS A 293 -16.64 6.75 6.16
CA CYS A 293 -16.56 5.30 6.06
C CYS A 293 -17.08 4.62 7.33
N VAL A 294 -16.62 5.05 8.50
CA VAL A 294 -17.07 4.50 9.79
C VAL A 294 -18.59 4.70 9.95
N ALA A 295 -19.09 5.90 9.70
CA ALA A 295 -20.51 6.21 9.82
C ALA A 295 -21.38 5.32 8.91
N VAL A 296 -20.97 5.10 7.66
CA VAL A 296 -21.68 4.22 6.73
C VAL A 296 -21.60 2.76 7.17
N ASN A 297 -20.43 2.27 7.60
CA ASN A 297 -20.24 0.89 8.04
C ASN A 297 -21.06 0.53 9.29
N ILE A 298 -21.31 1.48 10.20
CA ILE A 298 -22.16 1.25 11.39
C ILE A 298 -23.65 1.46 11.10
N SER A 299 -24.02 2.11 10.00
CA SER A 299 -25.43 2.35 9.63
C SER A 299 -26.12 1.10 9.10
N GLY A 300 -25.35 0.08 8.67
CA GLY A 300 -25.91 -1.17 8.15
C GLY A 300 -24.83 -2.06 7.55
N THR A 301 -25.28 -3.18 6.98
CA THR A 301 -24.37 -4.23 6.48
C THR A 301 -24.73 -4.74 5.08
N GLU A 302 -25.54 -4.00 4.34
CA GLU A 302 -25.83 -4.30 2.95
C GLU A 302 -24.61 -4.07 2.04
N VAL A 303 -24.54 -4.73 0.90
CA VAL A 303 -23.40 -4.64 -0.05
C VAL A 303 -23.11 -3.20 -0.45
N TRP A 304 -24.14 -2.37 -0.67
CA TRP A 304 -23.96 -0.96 -1.04
C TRP A 304 -23.31 -0.14 0.09
N GLN A 305 -23.56 -0.50 1.36
CA GLN A 305 -22.92 0.16 2.51
C GLN A 305 -21.45 -0.20 2.59
N PHE A 306 -21.10 -1.49 2.46
CA PHE A 306 -19.71 -1.91 2.34
C PHE A 306 -19.01 -1.20 1.17
N TRP A 307 -19.65 -1.16 -0.01
CA TRP A 307 -19.11 -0.50 -1.19
C TRP A 307 -18.86 1.00 -0.97
N THR A 308 -19.88 1.73 -0.49
CA THR A 308 -19.77 3.18 -0.23
C THR A 308 -18.72 3.46 0.83
N ALA A 309 -18.74 2.73 1.93
CA ALA A 309 -17.79 2.88 3.03
C ALA A 309 -16.35 2.64 2.56
N LEU A 310 -16.09 1.55 1.85
CA LEU A 310 -14.76 1.22 1.40
C LEU A 310 -14.26 2.13 0.27
N PHE A 311 -15.14 2.62 -0.59
CA PHE A 311 -14.77 3.65 -1.56
C PHE A 311 -14.36 4.95 -0.85
N CYS A 312 -15.14 5.41 0.14
CA CYS A 312 -14.76 6.56 0.99
C CYS A 312 -13.45 6.31 1.73
N LEU A 313 -13.23 5.09 2.24
CA LEU A 313 -11.99 4.71 2.92
C LEU A 313 -10.78 4.82 1.99
N GLY A 314 -10.89 4.32 0.74
CA GLY A 314 -9.82 4.40 -0.25
C GLY A 314 -9.49 5.84 -0.65
N LEU A 315 -10.52 6.64 -0.92
CA LEU A 315 -10.38 8.06 -1.24
C LEU A 315 -9.82 8.86 -0.05
N GLY A 316 -10.30 8.57 1.17
CA GLY A 316 -9.82 9.17 2.41
C GLY A 316 -8.34 8.86 2.66
N TRP A 317 -7.95 7.60 2.51
CA TRP A 317 -6.56 7.18 2.55
C TRP A 317 -5.70 7.93 1.54
N ASN A 318 -6.14 8.05 0.28
CA ASN A 318 -5.38 8.77 -0.73
C ASN A 318 -5.10 10.22 -0.31
N PHE A 319 -6.12 10.94 0.14
CA PHE A 319 -5.99 12.34 0.53
C PHE A 319 -5.14 12.52 1.79
N LEU A 320 -5.33 11.67 2.80
CA LEU A 320 -4.60 11.76 4.06
C LEU A 320 -3.15 11.31 3.89
N TYR A 321 -2.89 10.19 3.21
CA TYR A 321 -1.55 9.64 3.01
C TYR A 321 -0.71 10.47 2.03
N VAL A 322 -1.28 10.86 0.87
CA VAL A 322 -0.57 11.71 -0.10
C VAL A 322 -0.35 13.11 0.48
N GLY A 323 -1.34 13.65 1.20
CA GLY A 323 -1.21 14.92 1.91
C GLY A 323 -0.11 14.88 2.98
N SER A 324 -0.10 13.85 3.82
CA SER A 324 0.93 13.63 4.85
C SER A 324 2.33 13.52 4.25
N SER A 325 2.46 12.72 3.17
CA SER A 325 3.73 12.59 2.45
C SER A 325 4.19 13.92 1.85
N THR A 326 3.26 14.72 1.34
CA THR A 326 3.55 16.07 0.81
C THR A 326 3.97 17.01 1.93
N LEU A 327 3.23 17.06 3.05
CA LEU A 327 3.56 17.89 4.22
C LEU A 327 4.93 17.53 4.79
N LEU A 328 5.27 16.24 4.81
CA LEU A 328 6.57 15.77 5.26
C LEU A 328 7.72 16.36 4.44
N THR A 329 7.52 16.54 3.11
CA THR A 329 8.56 17.12 2.24
C THR A 329 8.88 18.59 2.58
N GLU A 330 7.99 19.30 3.26
CA GLU A 330 8.22 20.68 3.74
C GLU A 330 9.12 20.71 5.00
N CYS A 331 9.29 19.56 5.69
CA CYS A 331 9.91 19.50 7.01
C CYS A 331 11.40 19.17 6.98
N TYR A 332 11.93 18.61 5.90
CA TYR A 332 13.32 18.15 5.84
C TYR A 332 14.15 18.81 4.72
N ARG A 333 15.45 18.91 4.98
CA ARG A 333 16.44 19.35 3.99
C ARG A 333 16.87 18.17 3.10
N PRO A 334 17.50 18.43 1.92
CA PRO A 334 17.95 17.37 1.02
C PRO A 334 18.83 16.30 1.70
N GLU A 335 19.70 16.73 2.64
CA GLU A 335 20.64 15.86 3.37
C GLU A 335 19.91 14.94 4.37
N GLU A 336 18.74 15.35 4.87
CA GLU A 336 17.91 14.64 5.86
C GLU A 336 16.92 13.67 5.21
N ARG A 337 16.70 13.81 3.89
CA ARG A 337 15.65 13.13 3.13
C ARG A 337 15.61 11.63 3.38
N ALA A 338 16.74 10.94 3.23
CA ALA A 338 16.79 9.48 3.30
C ALA A 338 16.33 8.95 4.67
N ARG A 339 16.85 9.55 5.76
CA ARG A 339 16.52 9.11 7.13
C ARG A 339 15.11 9.49 7.55
N VAL A 340 14.60 10.66 7.10
CA VAL A 340 13.22 11.10 7.40
C VAL A 340 12.22 10.21 6.67
N GLN A 341 12.47 9.91 5.39
CA GLN A 341 11.63 8.99 4.64
C GLN A 341 11.68 7.58 5.21
N ALA A 342 12.86 7.09 5.63
CA ALA A 342 12.98 5.79 6.29
C ALA A 342 12.17 5.72 7.60
N LEU A 343 12.21 6.78 8.43
CA LEU A 343 11.38 6.86 9.64
C LEU A 343 9.88 6.82 9.29
N ASN A 344 9.46 7.60 8.29
CA ASN A 344 8.07 7.63 7.84
C ASN A 344 7.59 6.26 7.36
N GLU A 345 8.35 5.61 6.49
CA GLU A 345 8.00 4.29 5.99
C GLU A 345 7.97 3.25 7.12
N PHE A 346 8.97 3.26 8.01
CA PHE A 346 9.03 2.34 9.14
C PHE A 346 7.83 2.50 10.08
N THR A 347 7.49 3.74 10.47
CA THR A 347 6.37 4.00 11.37
C THR A 347 5.03 3.69 10.70
N THR A 348 4.87 4.07 9.44
CA THR A 348 3.63 3.81 8.67
C THR A 348 3.41 2.31 8.47
N PHE A 349 4.38 1.59 7.90
CA PHE A 349 4.22 0.14 7.65
C PHE A 349 4.23 -0.70 8.92
N GLY A 350 4.92 -0.26 9.98
CA GLY A 350 4.82 -0.86 11.31
C GLY A 350 3.39 -0.76 11.84
N THR A 351 2.76 0.42 11.73
CA THR A 351 1.35 0.63 12.12
C THR A 351 0.42 -0.24 11.27
N VAL A 352 0.64 -0.30 9.95
CA VAL A 352 -0.14 -1.14 9.02
C VAL A 352 -0.07 -2.62 9.39
N ALA A 353 1.12 -3.12 9.70
CA ALA A 353 1.30 -4.52 10.11
C ALA A 353 0.56 -4.84 11.42
N ILE A 354 0.66 -3.96 12.43
CA ILE A 354 -0.06 -4.09 13.70
C ILE A 354 -1.58 -4.03 13.47
N SER A 355 -2.05 -3.10 12.65
CA SER A 355 -3.47 -2.95 12.31
C SER A 355 -3.99 -4.21 11.62
N SER A 356 -3.29 -4.72 10.62
CA SER A 356 -3.68 -5.94 9.91
C SER A 356 -3.68 -7.17 10.83
N PHE A 357 -2.68 -7.31 11.70
CA PHE A 357 -2.61 -8.40 12.68
C PHE A 357 -3.80 -8.37 13.63
N SER A 358 -4.11 -7.20 14.19
CA SER A 358 -5.19 -7.05 15.17
C SER A 358 -6.59 -7.11 14.57
N ALA A 359 -6.76 -6.83 13.28
CA ALA A 359 -8.06 -6.77 12.62
C ALA A 359 -8.85 -8.08 12.72
N GLY A 360 -8.19 -9.22 12.52
CA GLY A 360 -8.82 -10.53 12.61
C GLY A 360 -9.30 -10.85 14.02
N ALA A 361 -8.43 -10.66 15.02
CA ALA A 361 -8.74 -10.90 16.41
C ALA A 361 -9.89 -9.99 16.89
N VAL A 362 -9.82 -8.70 16.60
CA VAL A 362 -10.88 -7.74 16.99
C VAL A 362 -12.20 -8.07 16.30
N ASN A 363 -12.20 -8.42 15.01
CA ASN A 363 -13.42 -8.81 14.30
C ASN A 363 -14.03 -10.11 14.87
N HIS A 364 -13.18 -11.07 15.22
CA HIS A 364 -13.63 -12.35 15.77
C HIS A 364 -14.21 -12.20 17.17
N LEU A 365 -13.55 -11.44 18.05
CA LEU A 365 -13.93 -11.30 19.47
C LEU A 365 -15.03 -10.27 19.71
N PHE A 366 -15.02 -9.17 18.97
CA PHE A 366 -15.86 -8.00 19.24
C PHE A 366 -16.78 -7.62 18.08
N GLY A 367 -16.57 -8.19 16.90
CA GLY A 367 -17.39 -7.99 15.72
C GLY A 367 -17.11 -6.72 14.93
N TRP A 368 -17.82 -6.57 13.79
CA TRP A 368 -17.61 -5.54 12.78
C TRP A 368 -17.78 -4.10 13.29
N ASN A 369 -18.77 -3.87 14.19
CA ASN A 369 -19.01 -2.52 14.70
C ASN A 369 -17.84 -1.99 15.50
N VAL A 370 -17.20 -2.87 16.31
CA VAL A 370 -16.04 -2.48 17.12
C VAL A 370 -14.83 -2.19 16.23
N ILE A 371 -14.62 -2.94 15.12
CA ILE A 371 -13.60 -2.63 14.13
C ILE A 371 -13.71 -1.17 13.68
N ASN A 372 -14.92 -0.72 13.36
CA ASN A 372 -15.16 0.64 12.87
C ASN A 372 -15.03 1.68 14.00
N LEU A 373 -15.69 1.48 15.12
CA LEU A 373 -15.69 2.44 16.24
C LEU A 373 -14.32 2.64 16.88
N ALA A 374 -13.48 1.59 16.91
CA ALA A 374 -12.13 1.66 17.46
C ALA A 374 -11.20 2.62 16.69
N THR A 375 -11.53 2.96 15.44
CA THR A 375 -10.74 3.91 14.65
C THR A 375 -11.06 5.36 14.94
N LEU A 376 -12.25 5.67 15.48
CA LEU A 376 -12.72 7.05 15.71
C LEU A 376 -11.79 7.86 16.62
N PRO A 377 -11.24 7.34 17.74
CA PRO A 377 -10.31 8.11 18.56
C PRO A 377 -9.06 8.56 17.78
N LEU A 378 -8.49 7.69 16.94
CA LEU A 378 -7.32 8.02 16.12
C LEU A 378 -7.66 9.06 15.04
N LEU A 379 -8.83 8.92 14.39
CA LEU A 379 -9.33 9.88 13.41
C LEU A 379 -9.63 11.24 14.04
N ALA A 380 -10.18 11.26 15.24
CA ALA A 380 -10.39 12.51 15.99
C ALA A 380 -9.05 13.19 16.33
N LEU A 381 -8.08 12.44 16.83
CA LEU A 381 -6.75 12.97 17.17
C LEU A 381 -6.03 13.56 15.96
N VAL A 382 -6.02 12.84 14.81
CA VAL A 382 -5.38 13.38 13.60
C VAL A 382 -6.11 14.60 13.06
N THR A 383 -7.43 14.62 13.12
CA THR A 383 -8.25 15.78 12.72
C THR A 383 -7.91 17.00 13.58
N ILE A 384 -7.88 16.84 14.90
CA ILE A 384 -7.50 17.90 15.85
C ILE A 384 -6.07 18.38 15.55
N ALA A 385 -5.12 17.48 15.37
CA ALA A 385 -3.72 17.85 15.08
C ALA A 385 -3.60 18.68 13.80
N ILE A 386 -4.34 18.33 12.74
CA ILE A 386 -4.36 19.08 11.48
C ILE A 386 -4.99 20.47 11.70
N ILE A 387 -6.11 20.55 12.43
CA ILE A 387 -6.79 21.83 12.72
C ILE A 387 -5.86 22.74 13.54
N LEU A 388 -5.21 22.23 14.58
CA LEU A 388 -4.25 23.00 15.37
C LEU A 388 -3.08 23.52 14.52
N LEU A 389 -2.58 22.73 13.59
CA LEU A 389 -1.54 23.17 12.66
C LEU A 389 -2.04 24.27 11.70
N ILE A 390 -3.28 24.20 11.23
CA ILE A 390 -3.91 25.27 10.43
C ILE A 390 -3.97 26.57 11.23
N LEU A 391 -4.45 26.50 12.47
CA LEU A 391 -4.56 27.68 13.35
C LEU A 391 -3.18 28.27 13.65
N HIS A 392 -2.20 27.43 13.97
CA HIS A 392 -0.83 27.86 14.22
C HIS A 392 -0.21 28.58 13.01
N ARG A 393 -0.39 28.05 11.78
CA ARG A 393 0.10 28.72 10.56
C ARG A 393 -0.58 30.05 10.29
N ARG A 394 -1.88 30.21 10.62
CA ARG A 394 -2.60 31.48 10.48
C ARG A 394 -2.10 32.57 11.44
N THR A 395 -1.87 32.21 12.71
CA THR A 395 -1.34 33.16 13.69
C THR A 395 0.07 33.60 13.35
N SER A 396 0.93 32.72 12.89
CA SER A 396 2.31 33.07 12.49
C SER A 396 2.37 34.03 11.31
N VAL A 397 1.42 34.00 10.37
CA VAL A 397 1.33 34.97 9.26
C VAL A 397 0.88 36.34 9.75
N GLN A 398 -0.01 36.40 10.74
CA GLN A 398 -0.52 37.67 11.28
C GLN A 398 0.49 38.41 12.15
N THR A 399 1.47 37.72 12.73
CA THR A 399 2.52 38.35 13.59
C THR A 399 3.74 38.82 12.79
N THR A 400 3.86 38.49 11.52
CA THR A 400 4.98 38.85 10.63
C THR A 400 4.60 39.86 9.54
N GLY A 401 3.34 40.26 9.42
CA GLY A 401 2.80 41.32 8.54
C GLY A 401 2.37 42.55 9.36
#